data_9f5cf5d775cbca43f531cfad52526bf3
#
_entry.id   9f5cf5d775cbca43f531cfad52526bf3
#
_cell.length_a   1.000
_cell.length_b   1.000
_cell.length_c   1.000
_cell.angle_alpha   90.00
_cell.angle_beta   90.00
_cell.angle_gamma   90.00
#
_symmetry.space_group_name_H-M   'P 1'
#
loop_
_entity.id
_entity.type
_entity.pdbx_description
1 polymer ?
#
loop_
_entity_poly.entity_id
_entity_poly.type
_entity_poly.pdbx_seq_one_letter_code
_entity_poly.pdbx_strand_id
1 'polypeptide(L)'
;MLTNKELAWFGVSGTFCDALGGVYLTYDLLGGRSGPLGLGMRAVTYGLIFGFGYGVVFGPFFGLVAGAGLGGVLALEFWRVAYHQRKYGSSPLFNVPYFGVARGLLLGLACLHRFGREFAVVFGLLNALFLSIVYRLRFAPTYDYDAGSYDRKFRPRAWKAGLVRAGAVGLAGALTGYIETRRMDSLGFGMTIGLVVGLVSLVIGMVSPRVEWWIENLPERQLAGIGFALIALGLALQSVQYIVVIIGLR
;
A
#
# COMPACT_ATOMS: atom_id res chain seq x y z
N MET A 1 -1.69 28.62 -16.31
CA MET A 1 -2.80 28.66 -15.32
C MET A 1 -3.00 27.25 -14.77
N LEU A 2 -3.02 27.11 -13.45
CA LEU A 2 -3.29 25.82 -12.81
C LEU A 2 -4.79 25.52 -12.91
N THR A 3 -5.12 24.28 -13.24
CA THR A 3 -6.51 23.82 -13.27
C THR A 3 -7.03 23.57 -11.86
N ASN A 4 -8.36 23.63 -11.66
CA ASN A 4 -8.97 23.27 -10.35
C ASN A 4 -8.57 21.88 -9.87
N LYS A 5 -8.29 20.96 -10.80
CA LYS A 5 -7.83 19.62 -10.50
C LYS A 5 -6.40 19.60 -9.97
N GLU A 6 -5.50 20.39 -10.54
CA GLU A 6 -4.12 20.53 -10.06
C GLU A 6 -4.08 21.20 -8.69
N LEU A 7 -4.89 22.21 -8.46
CA LEU A 7 -5.03 22.86 -7.16
C LEU A 7 -5.55 21.91 -6.08
N ALA A 8 -6.55 21.09 -6.39
CA ALA A 8 -7.04 20.06 -5.46
C ALA A 8 -5.93 19.05 -5.10
N TRP A 9 -5.03 18.77 -6.05
CA TRP A 9 -3.87 17.90 -5.81
C TRP A 9 -2.88 18.48 -4.81
N PHE A 10 -2.58 19.78 -4.90
CA PHE A 10 -1.74 20.44 -3.91
C PHE A 10 -2.34 20.35 -2.51
N GLY A 11 -3.65 20.57 -2.38
CA GLY A 11 -4.36 20.46 -1.11
C GLY A 11 -4.31 19.04 -0.52
N VAL A 12 -4.65 18.05 -1.34
CA VAL A 12 -4.63 16.62 -0.90
C VAL A 12 -3.22 16.17 -0.54
N SER A 13 -2.23 16.49 -1.37
CA SER A 13 -0.84 16.14 -1.09
C SER A 13 -0.31 16.81 0.16
N GLY A 14 -0.69 18.07 0.37
CA GLY A 14 -0.32 18.82 1.57
C GLY A 14 -0.91 18.19 2.82
N THR A 15 -2.22 17.94 2.86
CA THR A 15 -2.89 17.26 3.99
C THR A 15 -2.26 15.91 4.31
N PHE A 16 -1.84 15.22 3.28
CA PHE A 16 -1.18 13.93 3.41
C PHE A 16 0.22 14.04 4.05
N CYS A 17 1.00 15.03 3.64
CA CYS A 17 2.29 15.34 4.27
C CYS A 17 2.13 15.72 5.75
N ASP A 18 1.08 16.52 6.08
CA ASP A 18 0.79 16.91 7.46
C ASP A 18 0.43 15.71 8.33
N ALA A 19 -0.45 14.85 7.83
CA ALA A 19 -0.84 13.65 8.56
C ALA A 19 0.35 12.74 8.84
N LEU A 20 1.24 12.57 7.85
CA LEU A 20 2.48 11.82 8.01
C LEU A 20 3.44 12.45 9.00
N GLY A 21 3.68 13.72 8.82
CA GLY A 21 4.56 14.47 9.71
C GLY A 21 4.09 14.39 11.15
N GLY A 22 2.77 14.51 11.37
CA GLY A 22 2.14 14.32 12.68
C GLY A 22 2.39 12.93 13.26
N VAL A 23 2.24 11.87 12.47
CA VAL A 23 2.53 10.50 12.90
C VAL A 23 4.00 10.33 13.28
N TYR A 24 4.94 10.88 12.50
CA TYR A 24 6.37 10.79 12.79
C TYR A 24 6.76 11.56 14.05
N LEU A 25 6.20 12.76 14.26
CA LEU A 25 6.45 13.53 15.49
C LEU A 25 5.89 12.84 16.73
N THR A 26 4.71 12.25 16.65
CA THR A 26 4.07 11.59 17.79
C THR A 26 4.59 10.19 18.06
N TYR A 27 5.22 9.55 17.06
CA TYR A 27 5.77 8.20 17.18
C TYR A 27 6.76 8.08 18.33
N ASP A 28 7.68 9.01 18.42
CA ASP A 28 8.71 9.04 19.45
C ASP A 28 8.12 9.37 20.83
N LEU A 29 7.24 10.37 20.88
CA LEU A 29 6.55 10.80 22.10
C LEU A 29 5.74 9.68 22.77
N LEU A 30 5.24 8.71 22.00
CA LEU A 30 4.40 7.61 22.48
C LEU A 30 5.17 6.29 22.65
N GLY A 31 6.49 6.35 22.79
CA GLY A 31 7.32 5.19 23.12
C GLY A 31 7.92 4.48 21.90
N GLY A 32 7.98 5.13 20.75
CA GLY A 32 8.70 4.68 19.58
C GLY A 32 8.26 3.29 19.12
N ARG A 33 9.25 2.41 18.86
CA ARG A 33 9.04 1.04 18.38
C ARG A 33 8.21 0.16 19.31
N SER A 34 8.31 0.39 20.62
CA SER A 34 7.59 -0.39 21.64
C SER A 34 6.23 0.21 21.99
N GLY A 35 5.93 1.41 21.49
CA GLY A 35 4.70 2.14 21.77
C GLY A 35 3.48 1.69 20.98
N PRO A 36 2.30 2.18 21.36
CA PRO A 36 1.04 1.84 20.70
C PRO A 36 0.98 2.29 19.25
N LEU A 37 1.75 3.31 18.87
CA LEU A 37 1.81 3.81 17.51
C LEU A 37 2.74 3.01 16.58
N GLY A 38 3.57 2.10 17.10
CA GLY A 38 4.48 1.31 16.27
C GLY A 38 3.78 0.54 15.15
N LEU A 39 2.61 -0.01 15.45
CA LEU A 39 1.77 -0.70 14.44
C LEU A 39 1.12 0.28 13.46
N GLY A 40 0.62 1.40 13.97
CA GLY A 40 0.04 2.46 13.15
C GLY A 40 1.05 3.05 12.18
N MET A 41 2.28 3.28 12.64
CA MET A 41 3.38 3.79 11.82
C MET A 41 3.68 2.86 10.64
N ARG A 42 3.78 1.56 10.88
CA ARG A 42 3.98 0.58 9.81
C ARG A 42 2.83 0.58 8.80
N ALA A 43 1.60 0.58 9.29
CA ALA A 43 0.42 0.62 8.45
C ALA A 43 0.38 1.87 7.56
N VAL A 44 0.66 3.03 8.15
CA VAL A 44 0.75 4.30 7.43
C VAL A 44 1.87 4.24 6.40
N THR A 45 3.08 3.81 6.77
CA THR A 45 4.22 3.69 5.85
C THR A 45 3.88 2.79 4.65
N TYR A 46 3.32 1.61 4.90
CA TYR A 46 2.91 0.72 3.81
C TYR A 46 1.76 1.31 2.99
N GLY A 47 0.77 1.90 3.65
CA GLY A 47 -0.34 2.58 2.99
C GLY A 47 0.14 3.65 2.02
N LEU A 48 1.15 4.41 2.43
CA LEU A 48 1.76 5.44 1.61
C LEU A 48 2.52 4.91 0.42
N ILE A 49 3.38 3.91 0.65
CA ILE A 49 4.16 3.30 -0.42
C ILE A 49 3.21 2.68 -1.45
N PHE A 50 2.16 1.98 -1.02
CA PHE A 50 1.15 1.45 -1.92
C PHE A 50 0.34 2.56 -2.58
N GLY A 51 -0.09 3.55 -1.81
CA GLY A 51 -0.86 4.69 -2.31
C GLY A 51 -0.11 5.48 -3.37
N PHE A 52 1.15 5.80 -3.11
CA PHE A 52 2.00 6.49 -4.06
C PHE A 52 2.26 5.63 -5.31
N GLY A 53 2.71 4.37 -5.13
CA GLY A 53 3.04 3.49 -6.24
C GLY A 53 1.85 3.27 -7.19
N TYR A 54 0.68 3.00 -6.65
CA TYR A 54 -0.53 2.84 -7.46
C TYR A 54 -1.08 4.18 -7.96
N GLY A 55 -0.96 5.25 -7.17
CA GLY A 55 -1.42 6.58 -7.53
C GLY A 55 -0.72 7.15 -8.76
N VAL A 56 0.58 6.97 -8.86
CA VAL A 56 1.40 7.39 -10.00
C VAL A 56 0.96 6.66 -11.28
N VAL A 57 0.67 5.36 -11.20
CA VAL A 57 0.37 4.53 -12.37
C VAL A 57 -1.11 4.62 -12.78
N PHE A 58 -2.02 4.52 -11.82
CA PHE A 58 -3.46 4.40 -12.09
C PHE A 58 -4.26 5.66 -11.75
N GLY A 59 -3.60 6.65 -11.21
CA GLY A 59 -4.21 7.90 -10.77
C GLY A 59 -4.57 7.90 -9.28
N PRO A 60 -4.83 9.09 -8.76
CA PRO A 60 -4.88 9.37 -7.33
C PRO A 60 -5.98 8.64 -6.57
N PHE A 61 -7.15 8.52 -7.15
CA PHE A 61 -8.25 7.78 -6.52
C PHE A 61 -7.88 6.32 -6.30
N PHE A 62 -7.26 5.68 -7.30
CA PHE A 62 -6.78 4.32 -7.17
C PHE A 62 -5.70 4.22 -6.07
N GLY A 63 -4.76 5.17 -6.08
CA GLY A 63 -3.71 5.23 -5.05
C GLY A 63 -4.29 5.38 -3.64
N LEU A 64 -5.27 6.28 -3.46
CA LEU A 64 -5.89 6.50 -2.17
C LEU A 64 -6.63 5.25 -1.66
N VAL A 65 -7.44 4.60 -2.49
CA VAL A 65 -8.18 3.39 -2.12
C VAL A 65 -7.23 2.23 -1.84
N ALA A 66 -6.24 2.01 -2.72
CA ALA A 66 -5.25 0.96 -2.53
C ALA A 66 -4.36 1.21 -1.31
N GLY A 67 -3.91 2.46 -1.13
CA GLY A 67 -3.06 2.85 0.00
C GLY A 67 -3.77 2.73 1.33
N ALA A 68 -4.93 3.36 1.49
CA ALA A 68 -5.72 3.30 2.72
C ALA A 68 -6.18 1.86 3.02
N GLY A 69 -6.67 1.15 2.01
CA GLY A 69 -7.15 -0.21 2.16
C GLY A 69 -6.05 -1.19 2.52
N LEU A 70 -4.95 -1.21 1.77
CA LEU A 70 -3.82 -2.12 2.03
C LEU A 70 -3.09 -1.75 3.32
N GLY A 71 -2.94 -0.46 3.61
CA GLY A 71 -2.39 -0.01 4.90
C GLY A 71 -3.23 -0.47 6.07
N GLY A 72 -4.57 -0.34 5.98
CA GLY A 72 -5.51 -0.80 6.99
C GLY A 72 -5.48 -2.32 7.19
N VAL A 73 -5.44 -3.09 6.10
CA VAL A 73 -5.33 -4.58 6.18
C VAL A 73 -4.02 -4.97 6.85
N LEU A 74 -2.91 -4.33 6.50
CA LEU A 74 -1.61 -4.59 7.12
C LEU A 74 -1.61 -4.21 8.60
N ALA A 75 -2.24 -3.09 8.99
CA ALA A 75 -2.39 -2.72 10.39
C ALA A 75 -3.11 -3.80 11.20
N LEU A 76 -4.23 -4.32 10.67
CA LEU A 76 -4.99 -5.39 11.30
C LEU A 76 -4.16 -6.68 11.43
N GLU A 77 -3.40 -7.03 10.38
CA GLU A 77 -2.53 -8.21 10.42
C GLU A 77 -1.40 -8.05 11.44
N PHE A 78 -0.73 -6.92 11.49
CA PHE A 78 0.31 -6.64 12.48
C PHE A 78 -0.25 -6.67 13.90
N TRP A 79 -1.42 -6.06 14.11
CA TRP A 79 -2.09 -6.10 15.41
C TRP A 79 -2.43 -7.51 15.84
N ARG A 80 -2.97 -8.32 14.93
CA ARG A 80 -3.30 -9.72 15.17
C ARG A 80 -2.07 -10.55 15.51
N VAL A 81 -0.98 -10.41 14.76
CA VAL A 81 0.27 -11.11 15.02
C VAL A 81 0.82 -10.71 16.39
N ALA A 82 0.89 -9.42 16.70
CA ALA A 82 1.34 -8.93 17.99
C ALA A 82 0.47 -9.42 19.15
N TYR A 83 -0.87 -9.46 18.98
CA TYR A 83 -1.80 -9.99 19.97
C TYR A 83 -1.55 -11.49 20.24
N HIS A 84 -1.42 -12.29 19.19
CA HIS A 84 -1.18 -13.73 19.31
C HIS A 84 0.17 -14.03 19.97
N GLN A 85 1.20 -13.29 19.57
CA GLN A 85 2.54 -13.45 20.15
C GLN A 85 2.55 -13.14 21.66
N ARG A 86 1.88 -12.05 22.08
CA ARG A 86 1.73 -11.71 23.50
C ARG A 86 0.94 -12.74 24.29
N LYS A 87 -0.10 -13.34 23.68
CA LYS A 87 -1.01 -14.24 24.38
C LYS A 87 -0.55 -15.69 24.40
N TYR A 88 0.12 -16.15 23.35
CA TYR A 88 0.43 -17.55 23.14
C TYR A 88 1.94 -17.85 22.98
N GLY A 89 2.79 -16.83 23.01
CA GLY A 89 4.24 -16.97 22.84
C GLY A 89 4.68 -17.43 21.45
N SER A 90 3.75 -17.57 20.50
CA SER A 90 4.02 -18.04 19.14
C SER A 90 3.44 -17.06 18.11
N SER A 91 4.21 -16.76 17.09
CA SER A 91 3.67 -16.05 15.93
C SER A 91 2.71 -16.98 15.18
N PRO A 92 1.43 -16.62 15.02
CA PRO A 92 0.58 -17.38 14.12
C PRO A 92 1.19 -17.25 12.73
N LEU A 93 1.32 -18.37 12.03
CA LEU A 93 1.49 -18.31 10.58
C LEU A 93 0.41 -17.35 10.06
N PHE A 94 0.79 -16.34 9.29
CA PHE A 94 -0.15 -15.44 8.65
C PHE A 94 -1.30 -16.27 8.11
N ASN A 95 -2.53 -15.95 8.48
CA ASN A 95 -3.70 -16.70 8.02
C ASN A 95 -3.92 -16.29 6.58
N VAL A 96 -3.14 -16.92 5.78
CA VAL A 96 -2.74 -16.65 4.43
C VAL A 96 -3.92 -16.46 3.48
N PRO A 97 -5.04 -17.24 3.58
CA PRO A 97 -6.19 -17.02 2.70
C PRO A 97 -6.88 -15.69 2.94
N TYR A 98 -7.05 -15.28 4.20
CA TYR A 98 -7.75 -14.03 4.56
C TYR A 98 -7.03 -12.80 3.97
N PHE A 99 -5.71 -12.77 4.04
CA PHE A 99 -4.93 -11.68 3.48
C PHE A 99 -5.05 -11.60 1.94
N GLY A 100 -5.05 -12.76 1.28
CA GLY A 100 -5.29 -12.84 -0.16
C GLY A 100 -6.67 -12.32 -0.56
N VAL A 101 -7.71 -12.73 0.19
CA VAL A 101 -9.08 -12.26 -0.03
C VAL A 101 -9.19 -10.75 0.16
N ALA A 102 -8.73 -10.23 1.31
CA ALA A 102 -8.83 -8.81 1.61
C ALA A 102 -8.09 -7.97 0.55
N ARG A 103 -6.88 -8.38 0.18
CA ARG A 103 -6.07 -7.69 -0.83
C ARG A 103 -6.71 -7.73 -2.22
N GLY A 104 -7.24 -8.88 -2.62
CA GLY A 104 -7.92 -9.03 -3.90
C GLY A 104 -9.16 -8.14 -4.00
N LEU A 105 -10.00 -8.14 -2.97
CA LEU A 105 -11.20 -7.30 -2.92
C LEU A 105 -10.87 -5.80 -2.93
N LEU A 106 -9.81 -5.39 -2.22
CA LEU A 106 -9.35 -4.00 -2.23
C LEU A 106 -8.84 -3.56 -3.60
N LEU A 107 -8.10 -4.42 -4.31
CA LEU A 107 -7.68 -4.14 -5.68
C LEU A 107 -8.88 -4.01 -6.62
N GLY A 108 -9.89 -4.87 -6.46
CA GLY A 108 -11.15 -4.74 -7.18
C GLY A 108 -11.84 -3.41 -6.91
N LEU A 109 -11.97 -3.04 -5.63
CA LEU A 109 -12.57 -1.75 -5.23
C LEU A 109 -11.81 -0.55 -5.82
N ALA A 110 -10.50 -0.61 -5.85
CA ALA A 110 -9.67 0.44 -6.46
C ALA A 110 -9.92 0.57 -7.98
N CYS A 111 -10.23 -0.54 -8.65
CA CYS A 111 -10.58 -0.55 -10.08
C CYS A 111 -11.95 0.06 -10.39
N LEU A 112 -12.86 0.14 -9.42
CA LEU A 112 -14.26 0.50 -9.62
C LEU A 112 -14.46 1.82 -10.38
N HIS A 113 -13.72 2.84 -9.99
CA HIS A 113 -13.86 4.18 -10.58
C HIS A 113 -13.33 4.28 -12.02
N ARG A 114 -12.30 3.50 -12.35
CA ARG A 114 -11.61 3.63 -13.64
C ARG A 114 -12.10 2.64 -14.69
N PHE A 115 -12.46 1.42 -14.27
CA PHE A 115 -12.76 0.31 -15.18
C PHE A 115 -14.22 -0.15 -15.08
N GLY A 116 -15.02 0.46 -14.21
CA GLY A 116 -16.41 0.13 -14.04
C GLY A 116 -16.68 -1.01 -13.05
N ARG A 117 -17.97 -1.20 -12.73
CA ARG A 117 -18.40 -2.10 -11.66
C ARG A 117 -18.16 -3.58 -12.00
N GLU A 118 -18.48 -3.97 -13.22
CA GLU A 118 -18.36 -5.38 -13.63
C GLU A 118 -16.91 -5.85 -13.59
N PHE A 119 -16.02 -5.07 -14.22
CA PHE A 119 -14.58 -5.33 -14.15
C PHE A 119 -14.08 -5.38 -12.70
N ALA A 120 -14.44 -4.42 -11.88
CA ALA A 120 -14.00 -4.33 -10.50
C ALA A 120 -14.38 -5.55 -9.67
N VAL A 121 -15.63 -6.03 -9.80
CA VAL A 121 -16.11 -7.21 -9.07
C VAL A 121 -15.39 -8.47 -9.53
N VAL A 122 -15.34 -8.72 -10.84
CA VAL A 122 -14.69 -9.93 -11.38
C VAL A 122 -13.19 -9.94 -11.08
N PHE A 123 -12.52 -8.82 -11.31
CA PHE A 123 -11.10 -8.66 -11.01
C PHE A 123 -10.80 -8.85 -9.52
N GLY A 124 -11.62 -8.26 -8.65
CA GLY A 124 -11.49 -8.40 -7.21
C GLY A 124 -11.63 -9.85 -6.74
N LEU A 125 -12.64 -10.55 -7.22
CA LEU A 125 -12.90 -11.96 -6.86
C LEU A 125 -11.80 -12.90 -7.38
N LEU A 126 -11.36 -12.74 -8.63
CA LEU A 126 -10.28 -13.55 -9.18
C LEU A 126 -8.95 -13.28 -8.47
N ASN A 127 -8.64 -12.02 -8.16
CA ASN A 127 -7.46 -11.71 -7.34
C ASN A 127 -7.56 -12.28 -5.94
N ALA A 128 -8.73 -12.21 -5.30
CA ALA A 128 -8.95 -12.81 -3.98
C ALA A 128 -8.67 -14.31 -4.01
N LEU A 129 -9.15 -15.01 -5.03
CA LEU A 129 -8.92 -16.44 -5.21
C LEU A 129 -7.43 -16.74 -5.45
N PHE A 130 -6.82 -16.13 -6.45
CA PHE A 130 -5.45 -16.43 -6.85
C PHE A 130 -4.43 -16.02 -5.80
N LEU A 131 -4.58 -14.85 -5.20
CA LEU A 131 -3.68 -14.44 -4.12
C LEU A 131 -3.84 -15.35 -2.88
N SER A 132 -5.04 -15.81 -2.58
CA SER A 132 -5.25 -16.77 -1.49
C SER A 132 -4.52 -18.09 -1.74
N ILE A 133 -4.56 -18.59 -2.97
CA ILE A 133 -3.83 -19.80 -3.37
C ILE A 133 -2.32 -19.56 -3.27
N VAL A 134 -1.83 -18.46 -3.86
CA VAL A 134 -0.40 -18.10 -3.84
C VAL A 134 0.11 -18.00 -2.41
N TYR A 135 -0.65 -17.38 -1.53
CA TYR A 135 -0.28 -17.26 -0.12
C TYR A 135 -0.33 -18.61 0.60
N ARG A 136 -1.31 -19.45 0.33
CA ARG A 136 -1.39 -20.81 0.89
C ARG A 136 -0.19 -21.67 0.48
N LEU A 137 0.37 -21.45 -0.71
CA LEU A 137 1.57 -22.11 -1.19
C LEU A 137 2.88 -21.53 -0.58
N ARG A 138 2.79 -20.74 0.49
CA ARG A 138 3.90 -20.10 1.20
C ARG A 138 4.72 -19.11 0.38
N PHE A 139 4.12 -18.51 -0.64
CA PHE A 139 4.67 -17.34 -1.32
C PHE A 139 4.26 -16.00 -0.66
N ALA A 140 3.75 -16.08 0.57
CA ALA A 140 3.52 -14.91 1.39
C ALA A 140 4.84 -14.39 1.96
N PRO A 141 4.97 -13.07 2.17
CA PRO A 141 6.04 -12.57 3.00
C PRO A 141 5.83 -13.10 4.42
N THR A 142 6.75 -13.89 4.92
CA THR A 142 6.79 -14.31 6.32
C THR A 142 7.56 -13.23 7.07
N TYR A 143 6.88 -12.48 7.93
CA TYR A 143 7.53 -11.58 8.87
C TYR A 143 7.92 -12.38 10.10
N ASP A 144 9.20 -12.46 10.38
CA ASP A 144 9.70 -12.97 11.65
C ASP A 144 9.71 -11.79 12.63
N TYR A 145 8.69 -11.74 13.47
CA TYR A 145 8.50 -10.64 14.42
C TYR A 145 9.51 -10.66 15.57
N ASP A 146 10.11 -11.83 15.86
CA ASP A 146 11.04 -12.00 16.98
C ASP A 146 12.44 -11.48 16.66
N ALA A 147 12.83 -11.46 15.40
CA ALA A 147 14.19 -11.11 15.04
C ALA A 147 14.50 -9.60 15.08
N GLY A 148 13.48 -8.73 15.05
CA GLY A 148 13.72 -7.27 14.93
C GLY A 148 14.64 -6.90 13.76
N SER A 149 15.09 -7.89 13.02
CA SER A 149 15.95 -7.79 11.86
C SER A 149 15.30 -8.51 10.70
N TYR A 150 15.28 -7.82 9.60
CA TYR A 150 14.96 -8.39 8.31
C TYR A 150 15.94 -9.54 8.06
N ASP A 151 15.48 -10.78 8.11
CA ASP A 151 16.34 -11.91 7.84
C ASP A 151 16.92 -11.77 6.42
N ARG A 152 18.23 -11.54 6.33
CA ARG A 152 18.95 -11.43 5.06
C ARG A 152 18.75 -12.66 4.15
N LYS A 153 18.32 -13.79 4.71
CA LYS A 153 17.95 -15.02 3.97
C LYS A 153 16.69 -14.87 3.13
N PHE A 154 15.90 -13.82 3.36
CA PHE A 154 14.66 -13.56 2.62
C PHE A 154 14.86 -12.95 1.23
N ARG A 155 16.00 -12.29 0.95
CA ARG A 155 16.23 -11.58 -0.31
C ARG A 155 16.02 -12.43 -1.58
N PRO A 156 16.55 -13.65 -1.72
CA PRO A 156 16.37 -14.43 -2.94
C PRO A 156 14.96 -15.02 -3.07
N ARG A 157 14.20 -15.17 -1.98
CA ARG A 157 12.82 -15.67 -2.03
C ARG A 157 11.79 -14.56 -2.25
N ALA A 158 12.06 -13.34 -1.79
CA ALA A 158 11.12 -12.21 -1.90
C ALA A 158 10.80 -11.85 -3.35
N TRP A 159 11.80 -11.82 -4.25
CA TRP A 159 11.56 -11.52 -5.66
C TRP A 159 10.79 -12.64 -6.37
N LYS A 160 11.07 -13.92 -6.06
CA LYS A 160 10.31 -15.06 -6.61
C LYS A 160 8.85 -15.01 -6.17
N ALA A 161 8.61 -14.78 -4.89
CA ALA A 161 7.26 -14.60 -4.37
C ALA A 161 6.56 -13.37 -4.98
N GLY A 162 7.30 -12.29 -5.22
CA GLY A 162 6.80 -11.12 -5.94
C GLY A 162 6.39 -11.44 -7.37
N LEU A 163 7.22 -12.16 -8.12
CA LEU A 163 6.90 -12.58 -9.49
C LEU A 163 5.69 -13.50 -9.56
N VAL A 164 5.59 -14.48 -8.66
CA VAL A 164 4.43 -15.38 -8.60
C VAL A 164 3.15 -14.59 -8.32
N ARG A 165 3.20 -13.61 -7.41
CA ARG A 165 2.07 -12.71 -7.13
C ARG A 165 1.73 -11.83 -8.31
N ALA A 166 2.74 -11.26 -8.98
CA ALA A 166 2.53 -10.47 -10.19
C ALA A 166 1.88 -11.29 -11.29
N GLY A 167 2.35 -12.52 -11.51
CA GLY A 167 1.74 -13.46 -12.45
C GLY A 167 0.29 -13.81 -12.09
N ALA A 168 0.01 -14.05 -10.82
CA ALA A 168 -1.37 -14.32 -10.35
C ALA A 168 -2.30 -13.14 -10.61
N VAL A 169 -1.85 -11.91 -10.33
CA VAL A 169 -2.63 -10.69 -10.60
C VAL A 169 -2.78 -10.46 -12.11
N GLY A 170 -1.73 -10.73 -12.90
CA GLY A 170 -1.77 -10.67 -14.35
C GLY A 170 -2.80 -11.64 -14.94
N LEU A 171 -2.80 -12.87 -14.46
CA LEU A 171 -3.78 -13.89 -14.89
C LEU A 171 -5.22 -13.49 -14.49
N ALA A 172 -5.40 -12.97 -13.28
CA ALA A 172 -6.69 -12.45 -12.86
C ALA A 172 -7.19 -11.34 -13.80
N GLY A 173 -6.32 -10.41 -14.19
CA GLY A 173 -6.63 -9.35 -15.14
C GLY A 173 -7.01 -9.89 -16.51
N ALA A 174 -6.23 -10.84 -17.05
CA ALA A 174 -6.52 -11.47 -18.33
C ALA A 174 -7.90 -12.15 -18.35
N LEU A 175 -8.17 -12.97 -17.33
CA LEU A 175 -9.46 -13.64 -17.21
C LEU A 175 -10.62 -12.65 -17.03
N THR A 176 -10.42 -11.57 -16.28
CA THR A 176 -11.44 -10.53 -16.14
C THR A 176 -11.78 -9.90 -17.47
N GLY A 177 -10.78 -9.49 -18.26
CA GLY A 177 -11.01 -8.91 -19.58
C GLY A 177 -11.77 -9.87 -20.51
N TYR A 178 -11.43 -11.17 -20.50
CA TYR A 178 -12.14 -12.18 -21.27
C TYR A 178 -13.59 -12.40 -20.82
N ILE A 179 -13.80 -12.50 -19.50
CA ILE A 179 -15.16 -12.74 -18.95
C ILE A 179 -16.09 -11.59 -19.28
N GLU A 180 -15.59 -10.34 -19.17
CA GLU A 180 -16.38 -9.14 -19.41
C GLU A 180 -16.82 -9.00 -20.86
N THR A 181 -15.90 -9.24 -21.81
CA THR A 181 -16.16 -8.93 -23.22
C THR A 181 -16.43 -10.14 -24.08
N ARG A 182 -16.11 -11.34 -23.61
CA ARG A 182 -16.14 -12.60 -24.38
C ARG A 182 -15.27 -12.57 -25.64
N ARG A 183 -14.33 -11.65 -25.74
CA ARG A 183 -13.41 -11.48 -26.87
C ARG A 183 -11.98 -11.80 -26.46
N MET A 184 -11.27 -12.53 -27.33
CA MET A 184 -9.86 -12.85 -27.08
C MET A 184 -8.95 -11.59 -27.06
N ASP A 185 -9.30 -10.57 -27.82
CA ASP A 185 -8.55 -9.29 -27.85
C ASP A 185 -8.50 -8.61 -26.48
N SER A 186 -9.52 -8.81 -25.65
CA SER A 186 -9.61 -8.25 -24.29
C SER A 186 -8.74 -8.98 -23.26
N LEU A 187 -8.27 -10.19 -23.56
CA LEU A 187 -7.25 -10.88 -22.76
C LEU A 187 -5.98 -10.03 -22.66
N GLY A 188 -5.53 -9.46 -23.78
CA GLY A 188 -4.35 -8.59 -23.81
C GLY A 188 -4.52 -7.36 -22.92
N PHE A 189 -5.66 -6.70 -23.01
CA PHE A 189 -5.97 -5.53 -22.17
C PHE A 189 -6.01 -5.88 -20.67
N GLY A 190 -6.78 -6.90 -20.29
CA GLY A 190 -6.89 -7.34 -18.91
C GLY A 190 -5.54 -7.83 -18.36
N MET A 191 -4.77 -8.56 -19.18
CA MET A 191 -3.42 -9.00 -18.82
C MET A 191 -2.47 -7.81 -18.57
N THR A 192 -2.53 -6.78 -19.40
CA THR A 192 -1.71 -5.57 -19.25
C THR A 192 -2.02 -4.88 -17.93
N ILE A 193 -3.30 -4.67 -17.60
CA ILE A 193 -3.70 -4.09 -16.31
C ILE A 193 -3.19 -4.96 -15.16
N GLY A 194 -3.44 -6.26 -15.20
CA GLY A 194 -3.02 -7.18 -14.16
C GLY A 194 -1.51 -7.24 -13.99
N LEU A 195 -0.73 -7.26 -15.07
CA LEU A 195 0.73 -7.23 -15.01
C LEU A 195 1.26 -5.92 -14.44
N VAL A 196 0.69 -4.79 -14.84
CA VAL A 196 1.10 -3.49 -14.29
C VAL A 196 0.80 -3.42 -12.78
N VAL A 197 -0.39 -3.84 -12.34
CA VAL A 197 -0.72 -3.94 -10.91
C VAL A 197 0.24 -4.90 -10.20
N GLY A 198 0.54 -6.03 -10.80
CA GLY A 198 1.47 -7.02 -10.29
C GLY A 198 2.90 -6.49 -10.16
N LEU A 199 3.41 -5.81 -11.19
CA LEU A 199 4.74 -5.19 -11.20
C LEU A 199 4.86 -4.07 -10.16
N VAL A 200 3.86 -3.20 -10.05
CA VAL A 200 3.82 -2.19 -8.99
C VAL A 200 3.87 -2.87 -7.61
N SER A 201 3.09 -3.93 -7.40
CA SER A 201 3.13 -4.71 -6.16
C SER A 201 4.49 -5.35 -5.90
N LEU A 202 5.17 -5.82 -6.95
CA LEU A 202 6.52 -6.38 -6.86
C LEU A 202 7.53 -5.32 -6.41
N VAL A 203 7.55 -4.18 -7.07
CA VAL A 203 8.46 -3.06 -6.74
C VAL A 203 8.23 -2.60 -5.31
N ILE A 204 6.97 -2.39 -4.94
CA ILE A 204 6.60 -2.01 -3.57
C ILE A 204 7.09 -3.07 -2.57
N GLY A 205 6.87 -4.36 -2.86
CA GLY A 205 7.34 -5.46 -2.02
C GLY A 205 8.86 -5.51 -1.85
N MET A 206 9.62 -4.99 -2.80
CA MET A 206 11.08 -4.88 -2.73
C MET A 206 11.56 -3.64 -1.96
N VAL A 207 10.80 -2.55 -2.05
CA VAL A 207 11.16 -1.24 -1.47
C VAL A 207 10.69 -1.13 -0.02
N SER A 208 9.47 -1.58 0.27
CA SER A 208 8.84 -1.44 1.59
C SER A 208 9.71 -1.91 2.76
N PRO A 209 10.38 -3.08 2.66
CA PRO A 209 11.21 -3.56 3.76
C PRO A 209 12.42 -2.68 4.05
N ARG A 210 12.97 -2.05 3.00
CA ARG A 210 14.11 -1.14 3.16
C ARG A 210 13.69 0.16 3.83
N VAL A 211 12.51 0.66 3.43
CA VAL A 211 11.92 1.87 4.02
C VAL A 211 11.55 1.61 5.49
N GLU A 212 10.94 0.45 5.80
CA GLU A 212 10.62 0.06 7.16
C GLU A 212 11.88 -0.02 8.03
N TRP A 213 12.90 -0.75 7.55
CA TRP A 213 14.17 -0.86 8.27
C TRP A 213 14.83 0.51 8.48
N TRP A 214 14.81 1.35 7.47
CA TRP A 214 15.38 2.69 7.54
C TRP A 214 14.64 3.54 8.60
N ILE A 215 13.32 3.56 8.58
CA ILE A 215 12.50 4.28 9.56
C ILE A 215 12.73 3.75 10.99
N GLU A 216 12.79 2.44 11.15
CA GLU A 216 12.98 1.80 12.46
C GLU A 216 14.38 2.02 13.06
N ASN A 217 15.37 2.28 12.24
CA ASN A 217 16.75 2.50 12.67
C ASN A 217 17.20 3.97 12.62
N LEU A 218 16.31 4.87 12.24
CA LEU A 218 16.60 6.31 12.33
C LEU A 218 16.71 6.75 13.80
N PRO A 219 17.72 7.56 14.15
CA PRO A 219 17.77 8.23 15.42
C PRO A 219 16.51 9.08 15.65
N GLU A 220 15.97 9.06 16.87
CA GLU A 220 14.72 9.75 17.25
C GLU A 220 14.68 11.20 16.76
N ARG A 221 15.78 11.93 16.95
CA ARG A 221 15.92 13.33 16.48
C ARG A 221 15.76 13.48 14.97
N GLN A 222 16.22 12.50 14.18
CA GLN A 222 16.07 12.56 12.73
C GLN A 222 14.64 12.26 12.31
N LEU A 223 13.97 11.35 13.01
CA LEU A 223 12.57 11.04 12.78
C LEU A 223 11.68 12.26 13.05
N ALA A 224 11.91 12.93 14.18
CA ALA A 224 11.23 14.19 14.50
C ALA A 224 11.51 15.28 13.46
N GLY A 225 12.77 15.40 13.00
CA GLY A 225 13.16 16.32 11.94
C GLY A 225 12.44 16.04 10.61
N ILE A 226 12.30 14.77 10.22
CA ILE A 226 11.53 14.37 9.03
C ILE A 226 10.05 14.71 9.21
N GLY A 227 9.48 14.43 10.39
CA GLY A 227 8.11 14.79 10.71
C GLY A 227 7.85 16.28 10.57
N PHE A 228 8.72 17.10 11.12
CA PHE A 228 8.65 18.55 10.99
C PHE A 228 8.77 19.02 9.54
N ALA A 229 9.72 18.47 8.80
CA ALA A 229 9.91 18.80 7.37
C ALA A 229 8.68 18.44 6.53
N LEU A 230 8.04 17.31 6.82
CA LEU A 230 6.80 16.91 6.15
C LEU A 230 5.64 17.84 6.44
N ILE A 231 5.48 18.30 7.70
CA ILE A 231 4.45 19.29 8.05
C ILE A 231 4.74 20.62 7.35
N ALA A 232 5.98 21.09 7.37
CA ALA A 232 6.35 22.32 6.67
C ALA A 232 6.06 22.23 5.16
N LEU A 233 6.37 21.09 4.54
CA LEU A 233 6.05 20.81 3.14
C LEU A 233 4.53 20.76 2.91
N GLY A 234 3.79 20.12 3.79
CA GLY A 234 2.34 20.03 3.73
C GLY A 234 1.67 21.39 3.76
N LEU A 235 2.07 22.22 4.72
CA LEU A 235 1.62 23.61 4.82
C LEU A 235 1.98 24.44 3.58
N ALA A 236 3.19 24.28 3.04
CA ALA A 236 3.61 24.96 1.82
C ALA A 236 2.75 24.56 0.62
N LEU A 237 2.47 23.25 0.44
CA LEU A 237 1.62 22.75 -0.64
C LEU A 237 0.18 23.27 -0.52
N GLN A 238 -0.38 23.28 0.68
CA GLN A 238 -1.73 23.85 0.92
C GLN A 238 -1.75 25.36 0.66
N SER A 239 -0.70 26.06 1.05
CA SER A 239 -0.59 27.51 0.83
C SER A 239 -0.64 27.87 -0.64
N VAL A 240 -0.09 27.06 -1.55
CA VAL A 240 -0.19 27.27 -3.01
C VAL A 240 -1.65 27.35 -3.45
N GLN A 241 -2.51 26.46 -2.94
CA GLN A 241 -3.93 26.47 -3.26
C GLN A 241 -4.60 27.77 -2.83
N TYR A 242 -4.32 28.21 -1.62
CA TYR A 242 -4.91 29.46 -1.09
C TYR A 242 -4.37 30.70 -1.80
N ILE A 243 -3.08 30.77 -2.07
CA ILE A 243 -2.46 31.90 -2.79
C ILE A 243 -3.06 32.04 -4.18
N VAL A 244 -3.21 30.94 -4.94
CA VAL A 244 -3.80 30.98 -6.28
C VAL A 244 -5.25 31.47 -6.24
N VAL A 245 -6.02 31.07 -5.22
CA VAL A 245 -7.40 31.57 -5.04
C VAL A 245 -7.44 33.06 -4.70
N ILE A 246 -6.54 33.51 -3.80
CA ILE A 246 -6.51 34.94 -3.36
C ILE A 246 -6.07 35.87 -4.49
N ILE A 247 -5.06 35.47 -5.27
CA ILE A 247 -4.54 36.31 -6.36
C ILE A 247 -5.46 36.27 -7.60
N GLY A 248 -6.49 35.42 -7.58
CA GLY A 248 -7.44 35.32 -8.71
C GLY A 248 -6.83 34.74 -9.99
N LEU A 249 -5.75 33.97 -9.86
CA LEU A 249 -5.08 33.23 -10.95
C LEU A 249 -5.87 31.98 -11.37
N ARG A 250 -7.21 32.09 -11.39
CA ARG A 250 -8.09 31.03 -11.86
C ARG A 250 -8.16 30.98 -13.38
#